data_75b3bf9490f1cce526caed38c2a1ff2d
#
_entry.id   75b3bf9490f1cce526caed38c2a1ff2d
#
_cell.length_a   1.000
_cell.length_b   1.000
_cell.length_c   1.000
_cell.angle_alpha   90.00
_cell.angle_beta   90.00
_cell.angle_gamma   90.00
#
_symmetry.space_group_name_H-M   'P 1'
#
loop_
_entity.id
_entity.type
_entity.pdbx_description
1 polymer ?
#
loop_
_entity_poly.entity_id
_entity_poly.type
_entity_poly.pdbx_seq_one_letter_code
_entity_poly.pdbx_strand_id
1 'polypeptide(L)'
;MRISLEHGGILLGGSYLGRMTDDEFFDFCQQHPDLRIERTAHHEILLMSPTGSRSGKRNARLNGQLYSWFIQHAELGEIFDSNTGFTLPDTSILSPDASWVSAAKWNALTPGQQDKFAPVCPEFVVELKSKTDVLKDLQAKMHDWLRNGAQLAWLLDPDTETAYIYRPGQPAPETVQGFDNELSGEAVLPGFRLRLAELR
;
A
#
# COMPACT_ATOMS: atom_id res chain seq x y z
N MET A 1 20.66 5.22 18.38
CA MET A 1 19.97 4.49 17.30
C MET A 1 19.31 3.27 17.95
N ARG A 2 18.00 3.12 17.79
CA ARG A 2 17.25 1.92 18.23
C ARG A 2 17.06 1.03 17.00
N ILE A 3 17.25 -0.27 17.14
CA ILE A 3 17.01 -1.25 16.09
C ILE A 3 16.08 -2.32 16.68
N SER A 4 14.96 -2.57 16.04
CA SER A 4 14.04 -3.66 16.39
C SER A 4 13.58 -4.41 15.14
N LEU A 5 13.16 -5.67 15.32
CA LEU A 5 12.51 -6.45 14.27
C LEU A 5 11.00 -6.28 14.44
N GLU A 6 10.38 -5.56 13.55
CA GLU A 6 8.94 -5.26 13.57
C GLU A 6 8.39 -5.27 12.13
N HIS A 7 7.09 -5.54 11.98
CA HIS A 7 6.40 -5.48 10.69
C HIS A 7 7.05 -6.27 9.54
N GLY A 8 7.68 -7.41 9.87
CA GLY A 8 8.39 -8.22 8.85
C GLY A 8 9.70 -7.61 8.33
N GLY A 9 10.21 -6.55 8.95
CA GLY A 9 11.42 -5.84 8.56
C GLY A 9 12.27 -5.40 9.74
N ILE A 10 13.24 -4.53 9.47
CA ILE A 10 14.10 -3.89 10.47
C ILE A 10 13.63 -2.46 10.67
N LEU A 11 13.13 -2.16 11.87
CA LEU A 11 12.76 -0.80 12.25
C LEU A 11 13.97 -0.07 12.85
N LEU A 12 14.30 1.06 12.26
CA LEU A 12 15.39 1.94 12.68
C LEU A 12 14.80 3.24 13.25
N GLY A 13 15.00 3.46 14.54
CA GLY A 13 14.61 4.69 15.23
C GLY A 13 15.82 5.45 15.77
N GLY A 14 15.68 6.76 15.90
CA GLY A 14 16.70 7.63 16.53
C GLY A 14 16.58 9.08 16.11
N SER A 15 17.19 9.95 16.90
CA SER A 15 17.07 11.41 16.74
C SER A 15 17.63 11.97 15.43
N TYR A 16 18.49 11.24 14.73
CA TYR A 16 19.02 11.66 13.44
C TYR A 16 18.06 11.30 12.29
N LEU A 17 17.57 10.05 12.26
CA LEU A 17 16.64 9.57 11.24
C LEU A 17 15.29 10.29 11.31
N GLY A 18 14.83 10.61 12.52
CA GLY A 18 13.59 11.36 12.74
C GLY A 18 13.63 12.85 12.37
N ARG A 19 14.76 13.35 11.83
CA ARG A 19 14.91 14.74 11.39
C ARG A 19 14.92 14.90 9.87
N MET A 20 14.90 13.80 9.11
CA MET A 20 14.84 13.88 7.65
C MET A 20 13.55 14.57 7.22
N THR A 21 13.68 15.59 6.39
CA THR A 21 12.56 16.11 5.61
C THR A 21 12.08 15.07 4.60
N ASP A 22 10.93 15.28 3.97
CA ASP A 22 10.40 14.35 2.96
C ASP A 22 11.34 14.27 1.76
N ASP A 23 11.95 15.39 1.36
CA ASP A 23 12.93 15.42 0.27
C ASP A 23 14.21 14.66 0.62
N GLU A 24 14.76 14.85 1.82
CA GLU A 24 15.93 14.10 2.28
C GLU A 24 15.65 12.60 2.40
N PHE A 25 14.43 12.23 2.79
CA PHE A 25 14.02 10.82 2.84
C PHE A 25 13.86 10.24 1.43
N PHE A 26 13.30 11.00 0.49
CA PHE A 26 13.22 10.60 -0.91
C PHE A 26 14.63 10.36 -1.48
N ASP A 27 15.54 11.32 -1.30
CA ASP A 27 16.94 11.20 -1.77
C ASP A 27 17.64 10.01 -1.12
N PHE A 28 17.40 9.76 0.17
CA PHE A 28 17.92 8.57 0.86
C PHE A 28 17.43 7.27 0.21
N CYS A 29 16.14 7.18 -0.12
CA CYS A 29 15.59 6.00 -0.81
C CYS A 29 16.19 5.83 -2.21
N GLN A 30 16.37 6.94 -2.96
CA GLN A 30 16.98 6.88 -4.31
C GLN A 30 18.45 6.43 -4.27
N GLN A 31 19.18 6.71 -3.20
CA GLN A 31 20.57 6.23 -3.01
C GLN A 31 20.63 4.75 -2.62
N HIS A 32 19.50 4.14 -2.24
CA HIS A 32 19.40 2.75 -1.83
C HIS A 32 18.31 1.99 -2.62
N PRO A 33 18.41 1.92 -3.95
CA PRO A 33 17.35 1.38 -4.81
C PRO A 33 17.10 -0.13 -4.61
N ASP A 34 18.03 -0.83 -3.97
CA ASP A 34 17.90 -2.25 -3.66
C ASP A 34 17.09 -2.52 -2.39
N LEU A 35 16.71 -1.47 -1.65
CA LEU A 35 15.97 -1.58 -0.40
C LEU A 35 14.53 -1.08 -0.59
N ARG A 36 13.58 -1.83 -0.05
CA ARG A 36 12.21 -1.33 0.14
C ARG A 36 12.15 -0.64 1.50
N ILE A 37 11.86 0.67 1.48
CA ILE A 37 11.97 1.53 2.65
C ILE A 37 10.67 2.28 2.85
N GLU A 38 10.10 2.21 4.06
CA GLU A 38 8.97 3.01 4.49
C GLU A 38 9.36 3.88 5.68
N ARG A 39 8.60 4.93 5.95
CA ARG A 39 8.74 5.78 7.13
C ARG A 39 7.44 5.80 7.91
N THR A 40 7.50 5.52 9.21
CA THR A 40 6.32 5.59 10.08
C THR A 40 5.94 7.04 10.40
N ALA A 41 4.74 7.27 10.94
CA ALA A 41 4.31 8.57 11.45
C ALA A 41 5.18 9.10 12.62
N HIS A 42 5.97 8.22 13.25
CA HIS A 42 6.96 8.58 14.26
C HIS A 42 8.35 8.85 13.68
N HIS A 43 8.44 8.97 12.34
CA HIS A 43 9.69 9.15 11.59
C HIS A 43 10.73 8.04 11.83
N GLU A 44 10.28 6.83 12.15
CA GLU A 44 11.11 5.65 12.18
C GLU A 44 11.17 5.03 10.78
N ILE A 45 12.31 4.49 10.39
CA ILE A 45 12.53 3.91 9.06
C ILE A 45 12.34 2.40 9.15
N LEU A 46 11.44 1.87 8.35
CA LEU A 46 11.20 0.44 8.19
C LEU A 46 11.91 -0.05 6.91
N LEU A 47 12.90 -0.93 7.09
CA LEU A 47 13.60 -1.61 6.00
C LEU A 47 12.97 -2.99 5.79
N MET A 48 12.50 -3.26 4.59
CA MET A 48 11.90 -4.53 4.24
C MET A 48 12.80 -5.34 3.30
N SER A 49 12.76 -6.67 3.45
CA SER A 49 13.47 -7.58 2.56
C SER A 49 12.80 -7.66 1.18
N PRO A 50 13.56 -8.00 0.13
CA PRO A 50 12.99 -8.32 -1.17
C PRO A 50 11.95 -9.44 -1.08
N THR A 51 10.89 -9.31 -1.86
CA THR A 51 9.77 -10.25 -1.87
C THR A 51 10.16 -11.59 -2.52
N GLY A 52 9.77 -12.71 -1.92
CA GLY A 52 9.96 -14.04 -2.50
C GLY A 52 9.12 -14.24 -3.79
N SER A 53 9.56 -15.13 -4.68
CA SER A 53 8.98 -15.33 -6.01
C SER A 53 7.46 -15.64 -6.01
N ARG A 54 6.95 -16.34 -4.98
CA ARG A 54 5.51 -16.63 -4.85
C ARG A 54 4.71 -15.36 -4.62
N SER A 55 5.15 -14.51 -3.70
CA SER A 55 4.51 -13.20 -3.43
C SER A 55 4.65 -12.28 -4.64
N GLY A 56 5.81 -12.26 -5.31
CA GLY A 56 6.01 -11.50 -6.55
C GLY A 56 5.05 -11.93 -7.68
N LYS A 57 4.82 -13.26 -7.86
CA LYS A 57 3.83 -13.78 -8.81
C LYS A 57 2.41 -13.27 -8.47
N ARG A 58 2.02 -13.33 -7.20
CA ARG A 58 0.70 -12.86 -6.73
C ARG A 58 0.54 -11.36 -6.93
N ASN A 59 1.58 -10.59 -6.59
CA ASN A 59 1.59 -9.13 -6.79
C ASN A 59 1.44 -8.75 -8.28
N ALA A 60 2.17 -9.43 -9.17
CA ALA A 60 2.03 -9.22 -10.61
C ALA A 60 0.61 -9.52 -11.12
N ARG A 61 -0.07 -10.56 -10.60
CA ARG A 61 -1.44 -10.90 -10.96
C ARG A 61 -2.47 -9.91 -10.41
N LEU A 62 -2.26 -9.41 -9.19
CA LEU A 62 -3.06 -8.36 -8.59
C LEU A 62 -3.00 -7.09 -9.44
N ASN A 63 -1.78 -6.60 -9.69
CA ASN A 63 -1.58 -5.39 -10.50
C ASN A 63 -2.05 -5.56 -11.95
N GLY A 64 -1.90 -6.77 -12.53
CA GLY A 64 -2.41 -7.08 -13.86
C GLY A 64 -3.94 -6.99 -13.97
N GLN A 65 -4.68 -7.43 -12.95
CA GLN A 65 -6.14 -7.28 -12.92
C GLN A 65 -6.55 -5.81 -12.74
N LEU A 66 -5.87 -5.07 -11.86
CA LEU A 66 -6.12 -3.65 -11.67
C LEU A 66 -5.82 -2.85 -12.96
N TYR A 67 -4.71 -3.16 -13.64
CA TYR A 67 -4.35 -2.55 -14.92
C TYR A 67 -5.37 -2.86 -16.03
N SER A 68 -5.89 -4.10 -16.08
CA SER A 68 -6.91 -4.49 -17.06
C SER A 68 -8.21 -3.70 -16.90
N TRP A 69 -8.57 -3.31 -15.70
CA TRP A 69 -9.68 -2.40 -15.43
C TRP A 69 -9.30 -0.96 -15.78
N PHE A 70 -8.12 -0.52 -15.36
CA PHE A 70 -7.63 0.86 -15.55
C PHE A 70 -7.64 1.30 -17.02
N ILE A 71 -7.17 0.47 -17.94
CA ILE A 71 -7.12 0.83 -19.37
C ILE A 71 -8.49 1.16 -19.98
N GLN A 72 -9.58 0.79 -19.33
CA GLN A 72 -10.95 1.10 -19.75
C GLN A 72 -11.57 2.26 -18.95
N HIS A 73 -10.84 2.77 -17.94
CA HIS A 73 -11.31 3.78 -16.99
C HIS A 73 -10.22 4.80 -16.63
N ALA A 74 -9.26 5.02 -17.53
CA ALA A 74 -8.09 5.88 -17.28
C ALA A 74 -8.47 7.35 -17.00
N GLU A 75 -9.65 7.78 -17.41
CA GLU A 75 -10.18 9.12 -17.11
C GLU A 75 -10.55 9.29 -15.61
N LEU A 76 -10.72 8.21 -14.87
CA LEU A 76 -11.11 8.25 -13.47
C LEU A 76 -9.93 8.52 -12.52
N GLY A 77 -8.71 8.17 -12.89
CA GLY A 77 -7.52 8.32 -12.03
C GLY A 77 -6.33 7.51 -12.51
N GLU A 78 -5.36 7.29 -11.62
CA GLU A 78 -4.12 6.60 -11.90
C GLU A 78 -3.92 5.42 -10.94
N ILE A 79 -3.23 4.37 -11.41
CA ILE A 79 -2.85 3.20 -10.62
C ILE A 79 -1.34 3.18 -10.35
N PHE A 80 -0.95 2.57 -9.24
CA PHE A 80 0.45 2.52 -8.81
C PHE A 80 0.80 1.13 -8.30
N ASP A 81 2.04 0.72 -8.57
CA ASP A 81 2.60 -0.56 -8.16
C ASP A 81 3.20 -0.52 -6.75
N SER A 82 3.72 -1.66 -6.31
CA SER A 82 4.30 -1.86 -4.98
C SER A 82 5.59 -1.09 -4.71
N ASN A 83 6.19 -0.43 -5.69
CA ASN A 83 7.40 0.39 -5.51
C ASN A 83 7.07 1.87 -5.28
N THR A 84 5.81 2.24 -5.41
CA THR A 84 5.38 3.64 -5.28
C THR A 84 5.09 3.98 -3.83
N GLY A 85 5.80 4.98 -3.28
CA GLY A 85 5.55 5.56 -1.97
C GLY A 85 4.64 6.77 -2.02
N PHE A 86 3.85 6.97 -0.96
CA PHE A 86 2.99 8.13 -0.77
C PHE A 86 3.28 8.79 0.57
N THR A 87 3.46 10.10 0.58
CA THR A 87 3.53 10.89 1.82
C THR A 87 2.10 11.14 2.31
N LEU A 88 1.77 10.59 3.46
CA LEU A 88 0.43 10.64 4.02
C LEU A 88 0.24 11.86 4.95
N PRO A 89 -1.01 12.28 5.24
CA PRO A 89 -1.30 13.41 6.12
C PRO A 89 -0.68 13.35 7.52
N ASP A 90 -0.44 12.14 8.06
CA ASP A 90 0.21 11.93 9.34
C ASP A 90 1.75 11.92 9.26
N THR A 91 2.30 12.31 8.11
CA THR A 91 3.73 12.35 7.79
C THR A 91 4.40 10.99 7.57
N SER A 92 3.67 9.89 7.67
CA SER A 92 4.20 8.59 7.25
C SER A 92 4.40 8.54 5.73
N ILE A 93 5.33 7.70 5.29
CA ILE A 93 5.54 7.41 3.86
C ILE A 93 5.43 5.90 3.70
N LEU A 94 4.36 5.47 3.07
CA LEU A 94 3.99 4.07 2.91
C LEU A 94 3.85 3.68 1.44
N SER A 95 4.14 2.42 1.14
CA SER A 95 4.01 1.83 -0.20
C SER A 95 3.08 0.62 -0.14
N PRO A 96 1.86 0.70 -0.71
CA PRO A 96 0.96 -0.44 -0.78
C PRO A 96 1.36 -1.38 -1.93
N ASP A 97 0.90 -2.63 -1.91
CA ASP A 97 1.17 -3.58 -3.00
C ASP A 97 0.44 -3.24 -4.32
N ALA A 98 -0.68 -2.56 -4.23
CA ALA A 98 -1.36 -1.91 -5.35
C ALA A 98 -2.22 -0.75 -4.84
N SER A 99 -2.37 0.30 -5.63
CA SER A 99 -3.21 1.43 -5.26
C SER A 99 -3.79 2.17 -6.45
N TRP A 100 -4.79 3.00 -6.17
CA TRP A 100 -5.41 3.91 -7.13
C TRP A 100 -5.67 5.27 -6.48
N VAL A 101 -5.37 6.32 -7.23
CA VAL A 101 -5.62 7.73 -6.86
C VAL A 101 -6.55 8.34 -7.89
N SER A 102 -7.61 9.00 -7.45
CA SER A 102 -8.56 9.66 -8.35
C SER A 102 -7.89 10.77 -9.19
N ALA A 103 -8.38 10.98 -10.41
CA ALA A 103 -7.91 12.05 -11.28
C ALA A 103 -8.00 13.43 -10.61
N ALA A 104 -9.01 13.64 -9.75
CA ALA A 104 -9.17 14.89 -9.01
C ALA A 104 -8.00 15.16 -8.06
N LYS A 105 -7.55 14.14 -7.31
CA LYS A 105 -6.40 14.27 -6.40
C LYS A 105 -5.08 14.30 -7.17
N TRP A 106 -4.91 13.42 -8.16
CA TRP A 106 -3.67 13.32 -8.91
C TRP A 106 -3.36 14.60 -9.70
N ASN A 107 -4.35 15.14 -10.40
CA ASN A 107 -4.21 16.37 -11.19
C ASN A 107 -4.08 17.65 -10.34
N ALA A 108 -4.38 17.59 -9.04
CA ALA A 108 -4.14 18.70 -8.13
C ALA A 108 -2.67 18.81 -7.69
N LEU A 109 -1.87 17.78 -7.93
CA LEU A 109 -0.45 17.75 -7.59
C LEU A 109 0.37 18.48 -8.67
N THR A 110 1.41 19.19 -8.24
CA THR A 110 2.41 19.73 -9.15
C THR A 110 3.28 18.63 -9.75
N PRO A 111 3.89 18.82 -10.93
CA PRO A 111 4.82 17.83 -11.49
C PRO A 111 5.92 17.42 -10.52
N GLY A 112 6.52 18.37 -9.77
CA GLY A 112 7.55 18.05 -8.80
C GLY A 112 7.06 17.21 -7.60
N GLN A 113 5.76 17.27 -7.28
CA GLN A 113 5.15 16.38 -6.27
C GLN A 113 4.86 14.98 -6.85
N GLN A 114 4.50 14.92 -8.13
CA GLN A 114 4.28 13.66 -8.84
C GLN A 114 5.58 12.87 -9.07
N ASP A 115 6.72 13.55 -9.19
CA ASP A 115 8.03 12.95 -9.39
C ASP A 115 8.67 12.37 -8.11
N LYS A 116 8.06 12.61 -6.94
CA LYS A 116 8.54 12.14 -5.63
C LYS A 116 7.52 11.21 -4.95
N PHE A 117 7.66 11.02 -3.64
CA PHE A 117 6.59 10.40 -2.84
C PHE A 117 5.43 11.36 -2.74
N ALA A 118 4.47 11.21 -3.66
CA ALA A 118 3.37 12.14 -3.83
C ALA A 118 2.64 12.40 -2.50
N PRO A 119 2.39 13.67 -2.10
CA PRO A 119 1.70 14.02 -0.86
C PRO A 119 0.19 13.82 -1.01
N VAL A 120 -0.22 12.57 -1.14
CA VAL A 120 -1.60 12.16 -1.34
C VAL A 120 -1.85 10.77 -0.74
N CYS A 121 -2.99 10.58 -0.08
CA CYS A 121 -3.43 9.24 0.28
C CYS A 121 -4.30 8.69 -0.87
N PRO A 122 -3.94 7.51 -1.43
CA PRO A 122 -4.80 6.81 -2.39
C PRO A 122 -6.17 6.51 -1.81
N GLU A 123 -7.22 6.63 -2.61
CA GLU A 123 -8.56 6.24 -2.19
C GLU A 123 -8.72 4.72 -2.10
N PHE A 124 -7.97 3.99 -2.91
CA PHE A 124 -7.96 2.53 -2.89
C PHE A 124 -6.54 2.00 -2.69
N VAL A 125 -6.40 1.06 -1.75
CA VAL A 125 -5.14 0.37 -1.48
C VAL A 125 -5.35 -1.11 -1.29
N VAL A 126 -4.35 -1.91 -1.66
CA VAL A 126 -4.29 -3.35 -1.39
C VAL A 126 -2.96 -3.69 -0.75
N GLU A 127 -3.01 -4.43 0.35
CA GLU A 127 -1.85 -5.09 0.97
C GLU A 127 -1.99 -6.61 0.78
N LEU A 128 -0.95 -7.24 0.27
CA LEU A 128 -0.90 -8.66 0.00
C LEU A 128 0.05 -9.35 0.98
N LYS A 129 -0.51 -10.04 1.96
CA LYS A 129 0.28 -10.70 3.00
C LYS A 129 1.22 -11.74 2.41
N SER A 130 2.50 -11.61 2.70
CA SER A 130 3.54 -12.59 2.45
C SER A 130 3.63 -13.60 3.62
N LYS A 131 4.43 -14.65 3.42
CA LYS A 131 4.62 -15.68 4.45
C LYS A 131 5.31 -15.16 5.72
N THR A 132 6.13 -14.13 5.58
CA THR A 132 6.91 -13.55 6.69
C THR A 132 6.18 -12.44 7.42
N ASP A 133 5.08 -11.94 6.87
CA ASP A 133 4.34 -10.85 7.48
C ASP A 133 3.49 -11.33 8.64
N VAL A 134 3.40 -10.48 9.66
CA VAL A 134 2.53 -10.68 10.81
C VAL A 134 1.16 -10.05 10.50
N LEU A 135 0.10 -10.85 10.53
CA LEU A 135 -1.25 -10.40 10.18
C LEU A 135 -1.70 -9.17 10.98
N LYS A 136 -1.41 -9.16 12.29
CA LYS A 136 -1.77 -8.04 13.18
C LYS A 136 -1.13 -6.72 12.76
N ASP A 137 0.11 -6.75 12.28
CA ASP A 137 0.83 -5.54 11.86
C ASP A 137 0.24 -4.99 10.56
N LEU A 138 -0.08 -5.89 9.60
CA LEU A 138 -0.78 -5.49 8.38
C LEU A 138 -2.18 -4.94 8.67
N GLN A 139 -2.92 -5.54 9.63
CA GLN A 139 -4.20 -5.00 10.06
C GLN A 139 -4.06 -3.58 10.66
N ALA A 140 -3.00 -3.31 11.42
CA ALA A 140 -2.70 -1.97 11.92
C ALA A 140 -2.40 -1.01 10.75
N LYS A 141 -1.60 -1.42 9.76
CA LYS A 141 -1.30 -0.65 8.54
C LYS A 141 -2.59 -0.32 7.75
N MET A 142 -3.56 -1.25 7.67
CA MET A 142 -4.86 -0.98 7.04
C MET A 142 -5.63 0.14 7.75
N HIS A 143 -5.58 0.19 9.07
CA HIS A 143 -6.17 1.30 9.83
C HIS A 143 -5.41 2.61 9.61
N ASP A 144 -4.09 2.57 9.42
CA ASP A 144 -3.31 3.76 9.06
C ASP A 144 -3.75 4.31 7.70
N TRP A 145 -3.91 3.47 6.69
CA TRP A 145 -4.46 3.88 5.39
C TRP A 145 -5.82 4.57 5.53
N LEU A 146 -6.77 3.98 6.28
CA LEU A 146 -8.09 4.58 6.48
C LEU A 146 -8.03 5.91 7.24
N ARG A 147 -7.18 6.02 8.30
CA ARG A 147 -7.02 7.27 9.05
C ARG A 147 -6.46 8.40 8.19
N ASN A 148 -5.65 8.07 7.21
CA ASN A 148 -5.07 9.02 6.27
C ASN A 148 -5.96 9.35 5.07
N GLY A 149 -7.11 8.68 4.90
CA GLY A 149 -8.11 9.06 3.91
C GLY A 149 -8.41 8.04 2.81
N ALA A 150 -7.88 6.81 2.91
CA ALA A 150 -8.30 5.72 2.02
C ALA A 150 -9.81 5.44 2.21
N GLN A 151 -10.49 5.19 1.09
CA GLN A 151 -11.94 4.97 1.06
C GLN A 151 -12.31 3.48 0.98
N LEU A 152 -11.41 2.69 0.41
CA LEU A 152 -11.52 1.24 0.32
C LEU A 152 -10.12 0.64 0.46
N ALA A 153 -9.94 -0.29 1.37
CA ALA A 153 -8.65 -0.93 1.56
C ALA A 153 -8.81 -2.45 1.74
N TRP A 154 -8.01 -3.22 1.02
CA TRP A 154 -8.06 -4.69 1.08
C TRP A 154 -6.77 -5.26 1.65
N LEU A 155 -6.88 -6.13 2.64
CA LEU A 155 -5.79 -6.98 3.10
C LEU A 155 -6.08 -8.42 2.65
N LEU A 156 -5.20 -8.96 1.81
CA LEU A 156 -5.35 -10.28 1.23
C LEU A 156 -4.35 -11.24 1.89
N ASP A 157 -4.84 -12.32 2.48
CA ASP A 157 -4.03 -13.42 3.02
C ASP A 157 -4.23 -14.69 2.16
N PRO A 158 -3.36 -14.93 1.16
CA PRO A 158 -3.50 -16.10 0.29
C PRO A 158 -3.17 -17.42 0.97
N ASP A 159 -2.49 -17.42 2.12
CA ASP A 159 -2.14 -18.66 2.82
C ASP A 159 -3.35 -19.22 3.58
N THR A 160 -4.25 -18.36 4.04
CA THR A 160 -5.53 -18.75 4.67
C THR A 160 -6.72 -18.56 3.75
N GLU A 161 -6.50 -18.13 2.50
CA GLU A 161 -7.55 -17.74 1.53
C GLU A 161 -8.57 -16.78 2.15
N THR A 162 -8.09 -15.75 2.86
CA THR A 162 -8.94 -14.78 3.55
C THR A 162 -8.69 -13.38 3.00
N ALA A 163 -9.76 -12.66 2.67
CA ALA A 163 -9.70 -11.24 2.33
C ALA A 163 -10.42 -10.42 3.41
N TYR A 164 -9.77 -9.34 3.86
CA TYR A 164 -10.32 -8.38 4.81
C TYR A 164 -10.57 -7.07 4.07
N ILE A 165 -11.82 -6.59 4.10
CA ILE A 165 -12.24 -5.38 3.40
C ILE A 165 -12.51 -4.30 4.45
N TYR A 166 -11.73 -3.23 4.38
CA TYR A 166 -11.80 -2.09 5.29
C TYR A 166 -12.46 -0.91 4.60
N ARG A 167 -13.37 -0.25 5.31
CA ARG A 167 -14.06 0.96 4.86
C ARG A 167 -14.10 2.00 5.97
N PRO A 168 -14.08 3.31 5.65
CA PRO A 168 -14.23 4.37 6.65
C PRO A 168 -15.50 4.19 7.50
N GLY A 169 -15.38 4.45 8.80
CA GLY A 169 -16.51 4.40 9.73
C GLY A 169 -16.93 2.98 10.17
N GLN A 170 -16.31 1.94 9.65
CA GLN A 170 -16.56 0.57 10.11
C GLN A 170 -15.56 0.18 11.21
N PRO A 171 -16.02 -0.33 12.37
CA PRO A 171 -15.13 -0.68 13.50
C PRO A 171 -14.29 -1.94 13.24
N ALA A 172 -14.72 -2.81 12.34
CA ALA A 172 -14.04 -4.03 11.95
C ALA A 172 -14.17 -4.27 10.45
N PRO A 173 -13.19 -4.95 9.81
CA PRO A 173 -13.30 -5.30 8.41
C PRO A 173 -14.40 -6.34 8.16
N GLU A 174 -15.01 -6.25 6.99
CA GLU A 174 -15.73 -7.39 6.42
C GLU A 174 -14.73 -8.47 6.03
N THR A 175 -15.07 -9.73 6.28
CA THR A 175 -14.20 -10.87 5.97
C THR A 175 -14.84 -11.75 4.91
N VAL A 176 -14.12 -12.02 3.83
CA VAL A 176 -14.48 -12.97 2.78
C VAL A 176 -13.56 -14.17 2.88
N GLN A 177 -14.14 -15.35 3.10
CA GLN A 177 -13.41 -16.60 3.20
C GLN A 177 -13.51 -17.39 1.88
N GLY A 178 -12.37 -17.93 1.45
CA GLY A 178 -12.24 -18.72 0.23
C GLY A 178 -11.95 -17.86 -1.00
N PHE A 179 -10.94 -18.27 -1.77
CA PHE A 179 -10.48 -17.53 -2.97
C PHE A 179 -11.22 -17.94 -4.26
N ASP A 180 -12.35 -18.63 -4.14
CA ASP A 180 -13.31 -18.79 -5.27
C ASP A 180 -14.22 -17.56 -5.45
N ASN A 181 -14.11 -16.58 -4.54
CA ASN A 181 -14.86 -15.34 -4.55
C ASN A 181 -14.16 -14.24 -5.38
N GLU A 182 -14.90 -13.18 -5.68
CA GLU A 182 -14.41 -11.93 -6.24
C GLU A 182 -14.65 -10.78 -5.26
N LEU A 183 -13.74 -9.80 -5.23
CA LEU A 183 -13.95 -8.56 -4.52
C LEU A 183 -14.40 -7.46 -5.49
N SER A 184 -15.35 -6.64 -5.04
CA SER A 184 -15.82 -5.48 -5.80
C SER A 184 -15.07 -4.23 -5.40
N GLY A 185 -14.63 -3.41 -6.37
CA GLY A 185 -14.10 -2.07 -6.15
C GLY A 185 -15.14 -1.04 -5.69
N GLU A 186 -16.40 -1.46 -5.58
CA GLU A 186 -17.53 -0.66 -5.09
C GLU A 186 -17.72 0.65 -5.88
N ALA A 187 -18.05 1.73 -5.18
CA ALA A 187 -18.14 3.06 -5.77
C ALA A 187 -16.77 3.72 -5.96
N VAL A 188 -15.71 3.20 -5.31
CA VAL A 188 -14.35 3.75 -5.38
C VAL A 188 -13.71 3.41 -6.73
N LEU A 189 -13.83 2.15 -7.18
CA LEU A 189 -13.44 1.71 -8.52
C LEU A 189 -14.65 1.08 -9.22
N PRO A 190 -15.50 1.85 -9.86
CA PRO A 190 -16.73 1.35 -10.46
C PRO A 190 -16.46 0.25 -11.49
N GLY A 191 -17.10 -0.89 -11.33
CA GLY A 191 -16.95 -2.04 -12.23
C GLY A 191 -15.69 -2.90 -12.01
N PHE A 192 -14.74 -2.49 -11.18
CA PHE A 192 -13.58 -3.32 -10.85
C PHE A 192 -14.00 -4.55 -10.05
N ARG A 193 -13.50 -5.71 -10.48
CA ARG A 193 -13.65 -6.98 -9.77
C ARG A 193 -12.31 -7.71 -9.75
N LEU A 194 -11.83 -8.00 -8.52
CA LEU A 194 -10.62 -8.78 -8.32
C LEU A 194 -11.00 -10.25 -8.14
N ARG A 195 -10.55 -11.11 -9.05
CA ARG A 195 -10.70 -12.57 -8.96
C ARG A 195 -9.64 -13.12 -8.01
N LEU A 196 -10.03 -13.47 -6.80
CA LEU A 196 -9.11 -13.96 -5.77
C LEU A 196 -8.45 -15.28 -6.15
N ALA A 197 -9.12 -16.15 -6.92
CA ALA A 197 -8.57 -17.43 -7.38
C ALA A 197 -7.24 -17.29 -8.13
N GLU A 198 -6.98 -16.16 -8.77
CA GLU A 198 -5.72 -15.92 -9.48
C GLU A 198 -4.55 -15.64 -8.53
N LEU A 199 -4.80 -15.37 -7.24
CA LEU A 199 -3.79 -15.10 -6.22
C LEU A 199 -3.32 -16.35 -5.45
N ARG A 200 -3.81 -17.52 -5.79
CA ARG A 200 -3.36 -18.80 -5.24
C ARG A 200 -1.92 -19.17 -5.62
#